data_9fcc004cbc7f7d130afc7bf7ba36dc9a
#
_entry.id   9fcc004cbc7f7d130afc7bf7ba36dc9a
#
_cell.length_a   1.000
_cell.length_b   1.000
_cell.length_c   1.000
_cell.angle_alpha   90.00
_cell.angle_beta   90.00
_cell.angle_gamma   90.00
#
_symmetry.space_group_name_H-M   'P 1'
#
loop_
_entity.id
_entity.type
_entity.pdbx_description
1 polymer ?
#
loop_
_entity_poly.entity_id
_entity_poly.type
_entity_poly.pdbx_seq_one_letter_code
_entity_poly.pdbx_strand_id
1 'polypeptide(L)'
;MLTKDEIENAIRFLLRKYHAESALLFGSYARGDATPESDLDVIVFGGKHFKKTNIFALAEDLQEITGKNVDAFEISEVDPNSAFYDSIHREGVKIA
;
A
#
# COMPACT_ATOMS: atom_id res chain seq x y z
N MET A 1 15.64 -5.18 -10.07
CA MET A 1 14.64 -4.30 -9.43
C MET A 1 13.27 -4.55 -10.05
N LEU A 2 12.24 -4.63 -9.25
CA LEU A 2 10.88 -4.83 -9.75
C LEU A 2 10.38 -3.56 -10.45
N THR A 3 9.61 -3.75 -11.52
CA THR A 3 8.94 -2.64 -12.18
C THR A 3 7.73 -2.21 -11.35
N LYS A 4 7.24 -1.01 -11.64
CA LYS A 4 6.00 -0.52 -11.00
C LYS A 4 4.84 -1.49 -11.24
N ASP A 5 4.72 -2.04 -12.44
CA ASP A 5 3.66 -2.99 -12.78
C ASP A 5 3.76 -4.28 -11.95
N GLU A 6 4.96 -4.78 -11.73
CA GLU A 6 5.18 -5.96 -10.90
C GLU A 6 4.79 -5.71 -9.45
N ILE A 7 5.12 -4.51 -8.93
CA ILE A 7 4.74 -4.10 -7.58
C ILE A 7 3.21 -4.00 -7.47
N GLU A 8 2.56 -3.37 -8.43
CA GLU A 8 1.10 -3.23 -8.44
C GLU A 8 0.42 -4.59 -8.52
N ASN A 9 0.93 -5.50 -9.34
CA ASN A 9 0.38 -6.86 -9.44
C ASN A 9 0.52 -7.63 -8.13
N ALA A 10 1.65 -7.47 -7.44
CA ALA A 10 1.86 -8.08 -6.12
C ALA A 10 0.84 -7.55 -5.11
N ILE A 11 0.60 -6.24 -5.12
CA ILE A 11 -0.39 -5.62 -4.22
C ILE A 11 -1.80 -6.16 -4.53
N ARG A 12 -2.17 -6.22 -5.81
CA ARG A 12 -3.49 -6.77 -6.21
C ARG A 12 -3.68 -8.21 -5.74
N PHE A 13 -2.64 -9.02 -5.88
CA PHE A 13 -2.67 -10.41 -5.39
C PHE A 13 -2.94 -10.46 -3.89
N LEU A 14 -2.23 -9.63 -3.13
CA LEU A 14 -2.38 -9.61 -1.67
C LEU A 14 -3.72 -9.04 -1.22
N LEU A 15 -4.26 -8.07 -1.93
CA LEU A 15 -5.61 -7.58 -1.65
C LEU A 15 -6.63 -8.71 -1.74
N ARG A 16 -6.54 -9.55 -2.76
CA ARG A 16 -7.42 -10.71 -2.91
C ARG A 16 -7.18 -11.74 -1.82
N LYS A 17 -5.92 -12.01 -1.50
CA LYS A 17 -5.55 -12.99 -0.47
C LYS A 17 -6.15 -12.63 0.89
N TYR A 18 -6.14 -11.36 1.24
CA TYR A 18 -6.60 -10.90 2.55
C TYR A 18 -8.00 -10.28 2.53
N HIS A 19 -8.71 -10.35 1.41
CA HIS A 19 -10.06 -9.83 1.26
C HIS A 19 -10.19 -8.32 1.52
N ALA A 20 -9.18 -7.57 1.11
CA ALA A 20 -9.23 -6.11 1.14
C ALA A 20 -9.86 -5.57 -0.14
N GLU A 21 -10.48 -4.41 -0.05
CA GLU A 21 -11.22 -3.82 -1.18
C GLU A 21 -10.32 -3.14 -2.19
N SER A 22 -9.38 -2.33 -1.73
CA SER A 22 -8.51 -1.60 -2.64
C SER A 22 -7.27 -1.08 -1.91
N ALA A 23 -6.37 -0.45 -2.66
CA ALA A 23 -5.19 0.17 -2.11
C ALA A 23 -4.71 1.34 -2.96
N LEU A 24 -4.00 2.25 -2.31
CA LEU A 24 -3.27 3.33 -2.98
C LEU A 24 -1.78 3.11 -2.79
N LEU A 25 -1.02 3.35 -3.84
CA LEU A 25 0.43 3.47 -3.75
C LEU A 25 0.73 4.94 -3.47
N PHE A 26 1.60 5.19 -2.50
CA PHE A 26 1.89 6.52 -2.01
C PHE A 26 3.40 6.77 -2.04
N GLY A 27 3.83 7.99 -1.78
CA GLY A 27 5.25 8.32 -1.66
C GLY A 27 6.00 8.32 -2.99
N SER A 28 7.28 7.98 -2.95
CA SER A 28 8.16 8.10 -4.11
C SER A 28 7.74 7.26 -5.30
N TYR A 29 7.16 6.08 -5.07
CA TYR A 29 6.65 5.23 -6.16
C TYR A 29 5.44 5.85 -6.83
N ALA A 30 4.57 6.52 -6.08
CA ALA A 30 3.42 7.21 -6.66
C ALA A 30 3.86 8.43 -7.48
N ARG A 31 4.88 9.15 -6.99
CA ARG A 31 5.40 10.34 -7.68
C ARG A 31 6.26 10.02 -8.89
N GLY A 32 6.75 8.79 -8.99
CA GLY A 32 7.64 8.39 -10.09
C GLY A 32 9.11 8.72 -9.87
N ASP A 33 9.50 9.10 -8.65
CA ASP A 33 10.89 9.42 -8.34
C ASP A 33 11.58 8.38 -7.44
N ALA A 34 11.01 7.16 -7.40
CA ALA A 34 11.56 6.08 -6.59
C ALA A 34 12.92 5.62 -7.12
N THR A 35 13.80 5.27 -6.18
CA THR A 35 15.09 4.65 -6.46
C THR A 35 15.07 3.21 -5.96
N PRO A 36 16.11 2.39 -6.28
CA PRO A 36 16.17 1.02 -5.74
C PRO A 36 16.16 0.96 -4.21
N GLU A 37 16.57 2.02 -3.53
CA GLU A 37 16.58 2.09 -2.07
C GLU A 37 15.28 2.62 -1.48
N SER A 38 14.34 3.06 -2.30
CA SER A 38 13.08 3.63 -1.82
C SER A 38 12.21 2.57 -1.16
N ASP A 39 11.56 2.96 -0.05
CA ASP A 39 10.56 2.12 0.61
C ASP A 39 9.24 2.18 -0.14
N LEU A 40 8.39 1.18 0.08
CA LEU A 40 7.04 1.16 -0.45
C LEU A 40 6.08 1.67 0.61
N ASP A 41 5.27 2.65 0.24
CA ASP A 41 4.22 3.20 1.10
C ASP A 41 2.86 2.84 0.51
N VAL A 42 2.07 2.06 1.24
CA VAL A 42 0.80 1.53 0.75
C VAL A 42 -0.31 1.85 1.74
N ILE A 43 -1.41 2.40 1.24
CA ILE A 43 -2.61 2.63 2.04
C ILE A 43 -3.66 1.63 1.58
N VAL A 44 -4.14 0.81 2.52
CA VAL A 44 -5.11 -0.25 2.23
C VAL A 44 -6.49 0.18 2.68
N PHE A 45 -7.46 0.03 1.78
CA PHE A 45 -8.88 0.18 2.10
C PHE A 45 -9.42 -1.22 2.34
N GLY A 46 -9.47 -1.63 3.61
CA GLY A 46 -9.79 -3.01 3.96
C GLY A 46 -11.23 -3.40 3.67
N GLY A 47 -12.18 -2.55 4.07
CA GLY A 47 -13.60 -2.86 3.91
C GLY A 47 -14.09 -3.86 4.93
N LYS A 48 -15.29 -4.43 4.65
CA LYS A 48 -16.01 -5.27 5.61
C LYS A 48 -15.33 -6.61 5.90
N HIS A 49 -14.68 -7.18 4.90
CA HIS A 49 -14.19 -8.56 4.98
C HIS A 49 -12.70 -8.63 5.32
N PHE A 50 -12.08 -7.48 5.49
CA PHE A 50 -10.66 -7.42 5.82
C PHE A 50 -10.49 -7.42 7.34
N LYS A 51 -9.71 -8.38 7.83
CA LYS A 51 -9.32 -8.41 9.24
C LYS A 51 -8.18 -7.40 9.41
N LYS A 52 -8.39 -6.34 10.20
CA LYS A 52 -7.44 -5.22 10.31
C LYS A 52 -6.04 -5.63 10.76
N THR A 53 -5.93 -6.65 11.62
CA THR A 53 -4.63 -7.16 12.02
C THR A 53 -3.85 -7.78 10.87
N ASN A 54 -4.52 -8.15 9.78
CA ASN A 54 -3.87 -8.67 8.59
C ASN A 54 -3.07 -7.61 7.82
N ILE A 55 -3.15 -6.33 8.21
CA ILE A 55 -2.30 -5.30 7.62
C ILE A 55 -0.82 -5.64 7.83
N PHE A 56 -0.48 -6.21 8.96
CA PHE A 56 0.91 -6.61 9.26
C PHE A 56 1.34 -7.80 8.39
N ALA A 57 0.46 -8.78 8.22
CA ALA A 57 0.75 -9.95 7.37
C ALA A 57 0.88 -9.54 5.91
N LEU A 58 0.01 -8.65 5.44
CA LEU A 58 0.06 -8.12 4.08
C LEU A 58 1.38 -7.38 3.83
N ALA A 59 1.79 -6.53 4.76
CA ALA A 59 3.05 -5.80 4.66
C ALA A 59 4.24 -6.76 4.61
N GLU A 60 4.24 -7.78 5.45
CA GLU A 60 5.31 -8.78 5.49
C GLU A 60 5.38 -9.57 4.19
N ASP A 61 4.24 -10.01 3.67
CA ASP A 61 4.19 -10.72 2.39
C ASP A 61 4.72 -9.84 1.25
N LEU A 62 4.34 -8.57 1.26
CA LEU A 62 4.79 -7.64 0.23
C LEU A 62 6.30 -7.38 0.33
N GLN A 63 6.84 -7.33 1.53
CA GLN A 63 8.30 -7.23 1.73
C GLN A 63 9.02 -8.45 1.15
N GLU A 64 8.48 -9.64 1.35
CA GLU A 64 9.06 -10.86 0.81
C GLU A 64 9.05 -10.88 -0.71
N ILE A 65 7.93 -10.47 -1.31
CA ILE A 65 7.76 -10.48 -2.77
C ILE A 65 8.68 -9.44 -3.43
N THR A 66 8.77 -8.25 -2.84
CA THR A 66 9.47 -7.12 -3.46
C THR A 66 10.91 -6.96 -3.03
N GLY A 67 11.28 -7.53 -1.88
CA GLY A 67 12.59 -7.31 -1.27
C GLY A 67 12.77 -5.90 -0.73
N LYS A 68 11.69 -5.15 -0.55
CA LYS A 68 11.72 -3.76 -0.08
C LYS A 68 11.07 -3.64 1.29
N ASN A 69 11.48 -2.62 2.04
CA ASN A 69 10.74 -2.25 3.25
C ASN A 69 9.38 -1.70 2.85
N VAL A 70 8.34 -2.13 3.56
CA VAL A 70 6.96 -1.75 3.25
C VAL A 70 6.35 -1.10 4.48
N ASP A 71 5.86 0.12 4.30
CA ASP A 71 5.03 0.81 5.27
C ASP A 71 3.58 0.72 4.78
N ALA A 72 2.78 -0.08 5.46
CA ALA A 72 1.38 -0.29 5.08
C ALA A 72 0.46 0.17 6.20
N PHE A 73 -0.56 0.94 5.84
CA PHE A 73 -1.56 1.45 6.77
C PHE A 73 -2.95 1.12 6.25
N GLU A 74 -3.85 0.73 7.15
CA GLU A 74 -5.26 0.61 6.81
C GLU A 74 -5.89 1.99 7.02
N ILE A 75 -6.72 2.43 6.07
CA ILE A 75 -7.21 3.82 6.02
C ILE A 75 -7.94 4.24 7.32
N SER A 76 -8.62 3.33 8.00
CA SER A 76 -9.34 3.66 9.22
C SER A 76 -8.43 4.03 10.39
N GLU A 77 -7.14 3.70 10.30
CA GLU A 77 -6.15 4.07 11.32
C GLU A 77 -5.61 5.48 11.13
N VAL A 78 -5.89 6.10 9.99
CA VAL A 78 -5.41 7.45 9.68
C VAL A 78 -6.46 8.47 10.09
N ASP A 79 -6.05 9.47 10.88
CA ASP A 79 -6.95 10.54 11.31
C ASP A 79 -7.45 11.33 10.08
N PRO A 80 -8.77 11.39 9.82
CA PRO A 80 -9.30 12.11 8.68
C PRO A 80 -9.02 13.62 8.70
N ASN A 81 -8.68 14.15 9.85
CA ASN A 81 -8.38 15.57 10.01
C ASN A 81 -6.88 15.88 9.94
N SER A 82 -6.06 14.87 9.64
CA SER A 82 -4.62 15.05 9.58
C SER A 82 -4.15 15.52 8.20
N ALA A 83 -3.00 16.18 8.17
CA ALA A 83 -2.35 16.55 6.92
C ALA A 83 -1.97 15.31 6.11
N PHE A 84 -1.63 14.22 6.80
CA PHE A 84 -1.30 12.95 6.15
C PHE A 84 -2.49 12.39 5.37
N TYR A 85 -3.68 12.43 5.97
CA TYR A 85 -4.91 11.99 5.29
C TYR A 85 -5.15 12.79 4.00
N ASP A 86 -4.98 14.11 4.07
CA ASP A 86 -5.12 14.97 2.90
C ASP A 86 -4.08 14.63 1.83
N SER A 87 -2.84 14.36 2.25
CA SER A 87 -1.77 13.96 1.33
C SER A 87 -2.09 12.64 0.62
N ILE A 88 -2.67 11.67 1.32
CA ILE A 88 -3.06 10.38 0.74
C ILE A 88 -4.02 10.59 -0.42
N HIS A 89 -5.06 11.38 -0.21
CA HIS A 89 -6.07 11.62 -1.23
C HIS A 89 -5.57 12.47 -2.39
N ARG A 90 -4.58 13.33 -2.14
CA ARG A 90 -4.04 14.22 -3.16
C ARG A 90 -2.95 13.55 -4.00
N GLU A 91 -2.12 12.71 -3.39
CA GLU A 91 -0.92 12.16 -4.02
C GLU A 91 -0.98 10.65 -4.28
N GLY A 92 -1.89 9.94 -3.62
CA GLY A 92 -1.98 8.48 -3.78
C GLY A 92 -2.45 8.07 -5.16
N VAL A 93 -1.87 6.99 -5.67
CA VAL A 93 -2.23 6.40 -6.97
C VAL A 93 -2.99 5.10 -6.70
N LYS A 94 -4.22 5.03 -7.18
CA LYS A 94 -5.08 3.87 -6.95
C LYS A 94 -4.58 2.66 -7.71
N ILE A 95 -4.43 1.55 -7.01
CA ILE A 95 -3.96 0.28 -7.60
C ILE A 95 -5.14 -0.58 -8.05
N ALA A 96 -6.17 -0.65 -7.23
CA ALA A 96 -7.31 -1.51 -7.54
C ALA A 96 -8.58 -0.93 -6.95
#